data_ddb508afda2597267d2518ce1bbfa239
#
_entry.id   ddb508afda2597267d2518ce1bbfa239
#
_cell.length_a   1.000
_cell.length_b   1.000
_cell.length_c   1.000
_cell.angle_alpha   90.00
_cell.angle_beta   90.00
_cell.angle_gamma   90.00
#
_symmetry.space_group_name_H-M   'P 1'
#
loop_
_entity.id
_entity.type
_entity.pdbx_description
1 polymer ?
#
loop_
_entity_poly.entity_id
_entity_poly.type
_entity_poly.pdbx_seq_one_letter_code
_entity_poly.pdbx_strand_id
1 'polypeptide(L)'
;MGRIYVAVFAALVMSTAFFPGAASANPAIAKRYLADVQKVGDGVLTYLFWDVYRATLYAPAAGWRRDAPFVLSLAYLRDLKGADIAGRTIAEIRDQGFTDKARLADWSDRLTALFPDVADGDSLTAVRDEAGRTIFYRGAGRIGIVDDAEFTRRF
;
A
#
# COMPACT_ATOMS: atom_id res chain seq x y z
N MET A 1 -9.47 26.45 6.93
CA MET A 1 -9.06 25.50 5.87
C MET A 1 -7.88 24.68 6.37
N GLY A 2 -8.15 23.55 7.04
CA GLY A 2 -7.13 22.69 7.62
C GLY A 2 -6.53 21.78 6.54
N ARG A 3 -5.25 21.96 6.26
CA ARG A 3 -4.49 21.05 5.41
C ARG A 3 -4.24 19.78 6.20
N ILE A 4 -5.04 18.74 5.94
CA ILE A 4 -4.79 17.42 6.51
C ILE A 4 -3.69 16.78 5.65
N TYR A 5 -2.46 16.87 6.14
CA TYR A 5 -1.35 16.08 5.63
C TYR A 5 -1.56 14.63 6.10
N VAL A 6 -2.13 13.80 5.25
CA VAL A 6 -2.11 12.36 5.46
C VAL A 6 -0.79 11.86 4.90
N ALA A 7 0.26 12.04 5.68
CA ALA A 7 1.53 11.37 5.42
C ALA A 7 1.31 9.87 5.68
N VAL A 8 1.33 9.07 4.63
CA VAL A 8 1.24 7.60 4.71
C VAL A 8 2.43 7.00 5.49
N PHE A 9 3.39 7.82 5.91
CA PHE A 9 4.63 7.38 6.54
C PHE A 9 5.08 8.20 7.77
N ALA A 10 4.20 8.75 8.59
CA ALA A 10 4.67 9.29 9.86
C ALA A 10 3.52 9.37 10.87
N ALA A 11 3.37 8.37 11.63
CA ALA A 11 2.99 8.24 13.04
C ALA A 11 2.30 6.88 13.24
N LEU A 12 3.12 5.86 13.39
CA LEU A 12 2.69 4.59 13.97
C LEU A 12 2.45 4.83 15.47
N VAL A 13 1.27 5.30 15.83
CA VAL A 13 0.82 5.32 17.22
C VAL A 13 0.34 3.92 17.55
N MET A 14 1.12 3.21 18.37
CA MET A 14 0.72 1.92 18.95
C MET A 14 -0.54 2.10 19.80
N SER A 15 -1.67 1.66 19.29
CA SER A 15 -2.85 1.37 20.09
C SER A 15 -3.18 -0.11 19.92
N THR A 16 -2.90 -0.91 20.92
CA THR A 16 -3.29 -2.32 20.99
C THR A 16 -4.77 -2.42 21.33
N ALA A 17 -5.62 -2.47 20.30
CA ALA A 17 -7.00 -2.87 20.45
C ALA A 17 -7.20 -4.24 19.80
N PHE A 18 -7.55 -5.22 20.60
CA PHE A 18 -7.86 -6.59 20.19
C PHE A 18 -9.27 -6.61 19.62
N PHE A 19 -9.42 -6.75 18.28
CA PHE A 19 -10.71 -6.97 17.62
C PHE A 19 -10.71 -8.32 16.93
N PRO A 20 -11.70 -9.20 17.23
CA PRO A 20 -11.87 -10.45 16.50
C PRO A 20 -12.61 -10.17 15.18
N GLY A 21 -12.08 -10.67 14.07
CA GLY A 21 -12.79 -10.81 12.82
C GLY A 21 -12.53 -9.77 11.74
N ALA A 22 -11.35 -9.14 11.69
CA ALA A 22 -10.99 -8.28 10.56
C ALA A 22 -10.36 -9.11 9.42
N ALA A 23 -10.71 -8.79 8.16
CA ALA A 23 -10.02 -9.28 6.98
C ALA A 23 -8.50 -9.21 7.20
N SER A 24 -7.87 -10.37 7.37
CA SER A 24 -6.47 -10.43 7.76
C SER A 24 -5.62 -10.20 6.52
N ALA A 25 -4.71 -9.23 6.61
CA ALA A 25 -3.63 -9.10 5.65
C ALA A 25 -2.95 -10.47 5.51
N ASN A 26 -2.97 -11.03 4.28
CA ASN A 26 -2.53 -12.39 4.06
C ASN A 26 -0.99 -12.46 4.12
N PRO A 27 -0.37 -13.01 5.19
CA PRO A 27 1.08 -13.09 5.31
C PRO A 27 1.70 -14.05 4.27
N ALA A 28 0.89 -14.83 3.55
CA ALA A 28 1.38 -15.78 2.56
C ALA A 28 2.14 -15.10 1.41
N ILE A 29 1.71 -13.90 0.99
CA ILE A 29 2.47 -13.15 -0.03
C ILE A 29 3.80 -12.69 0.54
N ALA A 30 3.82 -12.15 1.76
CA ALA A 30 5.05 -11.70 2.39
C ALA A 30 6.09 -12.84 2.50
N LYS A 31 5.66 -14.04 2.85
CA LYS A 31 6.53 -15.23 2.94
C LYS A 31 7.15 -15.67 1.61
N ARG A 32 6.59 -15.26 0.47
CA ARG A 32 7.16 -15.57 -0.86
C ARG A 32 8.35 -14.68 -1.22
N TYR A 33 8.40 -13.47 -0.65
CA TYR A 33 9.33 -12.43 -1.04
C TYR A 33 10.34 -12.06 0.06
N LEU A 34 10.02 -12.38 1.31
CA LEU A 34 10.82 -11.98 2.45
C LEU A 34 11.30 -13.21 3.22
N ALA A 35 12.61 -13.28 3.46
CA ALA A 35 13.17 -14.23 4.43
C ALA A 35 12.84 -13.75 5.86
N ASP A 36 12.52 -14.69 6.76
CA ASP A 36 12.24 -14.41 8.18
C ASP A 36 11.26 -13.24 8.37
N VAL A 37 10.12 -13.34 7.66
CA VAL A 37 9.10 -12.31 7.60
C VAL A 37 8.56 -11.93 8.97
N GLN A 38 8.53 -10.63 9.25
CA GLN A 38 7.93 -10.08 10.46
C GLN A 38 6.93 -8.97 10.13
N LYS A 39 5.85 -8.89 10.92
CA LYS A 39 4.97 -7.74 10.91
C LYS A 39 5.68 -6.58 11.63
N VAL A 40 5.97 -5.52 10.88
CA VAL A 40 6.61 -4.31 11.42
C VAL A 40 5.59 -3.41 12.11
N GLY A 41 4.38 -3.36 11.57
CA GLY A 41 3.31 -2.56 12.12
C GLY A 41 2.01 -2.69 11.33
N ASP A 42 0.95 -2.14 11.90
CA ASP A 42 -0.35 -2.00 11.26
C ASP A 42 -1.07 -0.74 11.74
N GLY A 43 -2.03 -0.29 10.95
CA GLY A 43 -2.85 0.86 11.27
C GLY A 43 -4.10 0.90 10.41
N VAL A 44 -5.07 1.71 10.81
CA VAL A 44 -6.30 1.95 10.05
C VAL A 44 -6.24 3.35 9.47
N LEU A 45 -6.48 3.47 8.16
CA LEU A 45 -6.74 4.77 7.56
C LEU A 45 -8.22 5.10 7.76
N THR A 46 -8.47 6.20 8.48
CA THR A 46 -9.81 6.79 8.63
C THR A 46 -9.87 8.09 7.83
N TYR A 47 -10.90 8.25 7.01
CA TYR A 47 -11.17 9.48 6.27
C TYR A 47 -12.56 10.01 6.62
N LEU A 48 -12.61 11.25 7.10
CA LEU A 48 -13.82 11.96 7.62
C LEU A 48 -14.46 11.13 8.73
N PHE A 49 -14.75 10.26 9.15
CA PHE A 49 -15.38 9.40 10.16
C PHE A 49 -15.52 7.94 9.69
N TRP A 50 -14.95 7.60 8.51
CA TRP A 50 -15.08 6.28 7.93
C TRP A 50 -13.73 5.59 7.86
N ASP A 51 -13.65 4.39 8.38
CA ASP A 51 -12.50 3.53 8.19
C ASP A 51 -12.48 3.05 6.73
N VAL A 52 -11.35 3.26 6.07
CA VAL A 52 -11.18 2.98 4.63
C VAL A 52 -10.49 1.65 4.42
N TYR A 53 -9.36 1.46 5.08
CA TYR A 53 -8.60 0.21 5.05
C TYR A 53 -7.75 0.03 6.30
N ARG A 54 -7.39 -1.20 6.57
CA ARG A 54 -6.32 -1.57 7.49
C ARG A 54 -5.06 -1.85 6.71
N ALA A 55 -3.99 -1.11 6.98
CA ALA A 55 -2.67 -1.34 6.42
C ALA A 55 -1.88 -2.27 7.35
N THR A 56 -1.13 -3.21 6.76
CA THR A 56 -0.16 -4.05 7.49
C THR A 56 1.15 -4.07 6.72
N LEU A 57 2.24 -3.72 7.39
CA LEU A 57 3.58 -3.71 6.83
C LEU A 57 4.37 -4.93 7.31
N TYR A 58 4.95 -5.65 6.36
CA TYR A 58 5.87 -6.77 6.61
C TYR A 58 7.25 -6.45 6.07
N ALA A 59 8.27 -6.83 6.81
CA ALA A 59 9.68 -6.71 6.42
C ALA A 59 10.47 -7.93 6.90
N PRO A 60 11.71 -8.13 6.44
CA PRO A 60 12.62 -9.12 7.01
C PRO A 60 12.90 -8.88 8.49
N ALA A 61 13.34 -9.90 9.21
CA ALA A 61 13.68 -9.80 10.64
C ALA A 61 14.73 -8.71 10.96
N ALA A 62 15.58 -8.36 9.99
CA ALA A 62 16.55 -7.26 10.10
C ALA A 62 15.88 -5.86 10.20
N GLY A 63 14.58 -5.78 10.04
CA GLY A 63 13.79 -4.55 10.11
C GLY A 63 13.47 -3.94 8.75
N TRP A 64 12.54 -2.98 8.77
CA TRP A 64 12.12 -2.27 7.57
C TRP A 64 13.16 -1.22 7.14
N ARG A 65 13.42 -1.20 5.84
CA ARG A 65 14.23 -0.16 5.18
C ARG A 65 13.57 0.22 3.86
N ARG A 66 13.62 1.51 3.53
CA ARG A 66 13.01 2.03 2.30
C ARG A 66 13.60 1.41 1.02
N ASP A 67 14.86 1.08 1.03
CA ASP A 67 15.64 0.56 -0.10
C ASP A 67 15.73 -0.98 -0.14
N ALA A 68 15.12 -1.65 0.83
CA ALA A 68 15.07 -3.11 0.94
C ALA A 68 13.69 -3.67 0.59
N PRO A 69 13.55 -4.97 0.31
CA PRO A 69 12.26 -5.60 0.10
C PRO A 69 11.32 -5.44 1.29
N PHE A 70 10.06 -5.16 1.02
CA PHE A 70 8.97 -5.13 1.99
C PHE A 70 7.64 -5.48 1.33
N VAL A 71 6.63 -5.76 2.13
CA VAL A 71 5.26 -6.02 1.68
C VAL A 71 4.30 -5.15 2.47
N LEU A 72 3.50 -4.36 1.75
CA LEU A 72 2.41 -3.57 2.31
C LEU A 72 1.08 -4.18 1.86
N SER A 73 0.26 -4.62 2.80
CA SER A 73 -1.07 -5.16 2.53
C SER A 73 -2.14 -4.21 3.05
N LEU A 74 -3.11 -3.87 2.20
CA LEU A 74 -4.27 -3.06 2.51
C LEU A 74 -5.51 -3.94 2.48
N ALA A 75 -6.15 -4.16 3.63
CA ALA A 75 -7.44 -4.82 3.73
C ALA A 75 -8.53 -3.74 3.77
N TYR A 76 -9.36 -3.69 2.73
CA TYR A 76 -10.39 -2.67 2.59
C TYR A 76 -11.58 -2.94 3.51
N LEU A 77 -12.10 -1.88 4.09
CA LEU A 77 -13.23 -1.87 5.03
C LEU A 77 -14.48 -1.24 4.41
N ARG A 78 -14.42 -1.00 3.10
CA ARG A 78 -15.52 -0.46 2.28
C ARG A 78 -15.21 -0.58 0.79
N ASP A 79 -16.26 -0.40 -0.01
CA ASP A 79 -16.15 -0.40 -1.47
C ASP A 79 -15.43 0.86 -1.96
N LEU A 80 -14.48 0.69 -2.88
CA LEU A 80 -13.77 1.77 -3.56
C LEU A 80 -13.57 1.45 -5.03
N LYS A 81 -13.55 2.50 -5.86
CA LYS A 81 -13.19 2.38 -7.26
C LYS A 81 -11.66 2.28 -7.43
N GLY A 82 -11.22 1.38 -8.31
CA GLY A 82 -9.80 1.25 -8.62
C GLY A 82 -9.18 2.55 -9.13
N ALA A 83 -9.93 3.33 -9.91
CA ALA A 83 -9.49 4.64 -10.38
C ALA A 83 -9.26 5.64 -9.23
N ASP A 84 -10.09 5.60 -8.17
CA ASP A 84 -9.92 6.46 -7.00
C ASP A 84 -8.67 6.06 -6.20
N ILE A 85 -8.41 4.75 -6.07
CA ILE A 85 -7.20 4.22 -5.43
C ILE A 85 -5.95 4.69 -6.20
N ALA A 86 -5.97 4.58 -7.54
CA ALA A 86 -4.89 5.05 -8.40
C ALA A 86 -4.68 6.56 -8.26
N GLY A 87 -5.74 7.34 -8.35
CA GLY A 87 -5.69 8.80 -8.19
C GLY A 87 -5.13 9.23 -6.83
N ARG A 88 -5.54 8.56 -5.77
CA ARG A 88 -5.00 8.83 -4.42
C ARG A 88 -3.53 8.49 -4.32
N THR A 89 -3.10 7.37 -4.88
CA THR A 89 -1.68 6.99 -4.91
C THR A 89 -0.82 8.06 -5.59
N ILE A 90 -1.27 8.55 -6.75
CA ILE A 90 -0.55 9.62 -7.49
C ILE A 90 -0.55 10.94 -6.72
N ALA A 91 -1.66 11.28 -6.06
CA ALA A 91 -1.73 12.47 -5.22
C ALA A 91 -0.71 12.43 -4.07
N GLU A 92 -0.58 11.29 -3.40
CA GLU A 92 0.42 11.09 -2.33
C GLU A 92 1.85 11.24 -2.84
N ILE A 93 2.18 10.65 -3.99
CA ILE A 93 3.51 10.80 -4.61
C ILE A 93 3.81 12.26 -4.93
N ARG A 94 2.83 12.99 -5.48
CA ARG A 94 2.96 14.42 -5.75
C ARG A 94 3.14 15.24 -4.46
N ASP A 95 2.36 14.94 -3.43
CA ASP A 95 2.39 15.65 -2.15
C ASP A 95 3.71 15.42 -1.38
N GLN A 96 4.43 14.32 -1.70
CA GLN A 96 5.81 14.08 -1.27
C GLN A 96 6.84 14.95 -2.00
N GLY A 97 6.41 15.83 -2.92
CA GLY A 97 7.27 16.76 -3.65
C GLY A 97 7.76 16.24 -5.01
N PHE A 98 7.18 15.17 -5.55
CA PHE A 98 7.49 14.74 -6.91
C PHE A 98 6.75 15.58 -7.94
N THR A 99 7.49 16.25 -8.84
CA THR A 99 6.93 17.29 -9.74
C THR A 99 6.97 16.95 -11.22
N ASP A 100 7.53 15.80 -11.61
CA ASP A 100 7.56 15.36 -13.02
C ASP A 100 6.15 14.97 -13.48
N LYS A 101 5.50 15.90 -14.18
CA LYS A 101 4.11 15.74 -14.65
C LYS A 101 3.95 14.61 -15.65
N ALA A 102 4.94 14.38 -16.52
CA ALA A 102 4.88 13.33 -17.53
C ALA A 102 4.92 11.94 -16.88
N ARG A 103 5.81 11.74 -15.92
CA ARG A 103 5.88 10.50 -15.15
C ARG A 103 4.65 10.27 -14.27
N LEU A 104 4.14 11.32 -13.62
CA LEU A 104 2.89 11.21 -12.83
C LEU A 104 1.72 10.79 -13.70
N ALA A 105 1.61 11.30 -14.92
CA ALA A 105 0.57 10.90 -15.89
C ALA A 105 0.75 9.43 -16.31
N ASP A 106 1.95 9.01 -16.71
CA ASP A 106 2.23 7.61 -17.08
C ASP A 106 1.92 6.65 -15.93
N TRP A 107 2.34 6.96 -14.72
CA TRP A 107 2.02 6.13 -13.54
C TRP A 107 0.53 6.11 -13.22
N SER A 108 -0.17 7.24 -13.39
CA SER A 108 -1.62 7.32 -13.23
C SER A 108 -2.35 6.39 -14.19
N ASP A 109 -1.99 6.41 -15.46
CA ASP A 109 -2.59 5.56 -16.47
C ASP A 109 -2.34 4.08 -16.19
N ARG A 110 -1.10 3.72 -15.83
CA ARG A 110 -0.73 2.35 -15.46
C ARG A 110 -1.50 1.86 -14.24
N LEU A 111 -1.59 2.66 -13.18
CA LEU A 111 -2.30 2.26 -11.96
C LEU A 111 -3.81 2.17 -12.19
N THR A 112 -4.39 3.07 -12.97
CA THR A 112 -5.81 3.04 -13.31
C THR A 112 -6.16 1.78 -14.11
N ALA A 113 -5.28 1.36 -15.02
CA ALA A 113 -5.46 0.10 -15.75
C ALA A 113 -5.25 -1.14 -14.88
N LEU A 114 -4.44 -1.03 -13.80
CA LEU A 114 -4.04 -2.14 -12.96
C LEU A 114 -5.01 -2.40 -11.82
N PHE A 115 -5.48 -1.35 -11.13
CA PHE A 115 -6.26 -1.49 -9.91
C PHE A 115 -7.73 -1.80 -10.23
N PRO A 116 -8.25 -2.95 -9.78
CA PRO A 116 -9.67 -3.24 -9.86
C PRO A 116 -10.46 -2.43 -8.83
N ASP A 117 -11.77 -2.36 -9.03
CA ASP A 117 -12.69 -2.00 -7.95
C ASP A 117 -12.56 -3.00 -6.82
N VAL A 118 -12.60 -2.53 -5.58
CA VAL A 118 -12.55 -3.36 -4.38
C VAL A 118 -13.82 -3.21 -3.58
N ALA A 119 -14.19 -4.28 -2.88
CA ALA A 119 -15.30 -4.29 -1.92
C ALA A 119 -14.77 -4.42 -0.49
N ASP A 120 -15.65 -4.22 0.48
CA ASP A 120 -15.39 -4.56 1.89
C ASP A 120 -14.92 -6.02 2.00
N GLY A 121 -13.80 -6.23 2.68
CA GLY A 121 -13.14 -7.53 2.83
C GLY A 121 -12.11 -7.87 1.72
N ASP A 122 -12.05 -7.13 0.63
CA ASP A 122 -11.00 -7.29 -0.38
C ASP A 122 -9.65 -6.79 0.16
N SER A 123 -8.56 -7.30 -0.45
CA SER A 123 -7.22 -6.80 -0.15
C SER A 123 -6.42 -6.50 -1.42
N LEU A 124 -5.67 -5.41 -1.38
CA LEU A 124 -4.58 -5.13 -2.31
C LEU A 124 -3.26 -5.20 -1.55
N THR A 125 -2.29 -5.87 -2.15
CA THR A 125 -0.96 -6.01 -1.56
C THR A 125 0.08 -5.53 -2.55
N ALA A 126 0.96 -4.64 -2.10
CA ALA A 126 2.11 -4.16 -2.84
C ALA A 126 3.39 -4.80 -2.27
N VAL A 127 4.19 -5.34 -3.15
CA VAL A 127 5.50 -5.93 -2.83
C VAL A 127 6.58 -5.10 -3.49
N ARG A 128 7.49 -4.53 -2.70
CA ARG A 128 8.79 -4.12 -3.21
C ARG A 128 9.70 -5.34 -3.23
N ASP A 129 10.14 -5.77 -4.41
CA ASP A 129 11.05 -6.90 -4.54
C ASP A 129 12.53 -6.48 -4.47
N GLU A 130 13.43 -7.47 -4.51
CA GLU A 130 14.89 -7.25 -4.48
C GLU A 130 15.40 -6.46 -5.69
N ALA A 131 14.70 -6.55 -6.83
CA ALA A 131 15.05 -5.79 -8.04
C ALA A 131 14.55 -4.33 -8.01
N GLY A 132 13.85 -3.93 -6.95
CA GLY A 132 13.30 -2.59 -6.82
C GLY A 132 12.04 -2.34 -7.64
N ARG A 133 11.31 -3.39 -8.02
CA ARG A 133 10.02 -3.33 -8.71
C ARG A 133 8.88 -3.35 -7.70
N THR A 134 7.75 -2.79 -8.07
CA THR A 134 6.52 -2.90 -7.28
C THR A 134 5.57 -3.90 -7.93
N ILE A 135 5.26 -4.99 -7.22
CA ILE A 135 4.37 -6.05 -7.68
C ILE A 135 3.07 -5.96 -6.90
N PHE A 136 1.94 -5.95 -7.61
CA PHE A 136 0.62 -5.81 -7.01
C PHE A 136 -0.18 -7.11 -7.06
N TYR A 137 -0.91 -7.35 -5.97
CA TYR A 137 -1.80 -8.49 -5.79
C TYR A 137 -3.18 -8.03 -5.36
N ARG A 138 -4.24 -8.72 -5.82
CA ARG A 138 -5.57 -8.71 -5.22
C ARG A 138 -5.81 -10.08 -4.57
N GLY A 139 -6.02 -10.11 -3.26
CA GLY A 139 -6.02 -11.38 -2.54
C GLY A 139 -4.73 -12.15 -2.77
N ALA A 140 -4.82 -13.38 -3.30
CA ALA A 140 -3.66 -14.20 -3.65
C ALA A 140 -3.19 -14.06 -5.11
N GLY A 141 -3.97 -13.39 -5.96
CA GLY A 141 -3.72 -13.26 -7.39
C GLY A 141 -2.85 -12.03 -7.71
N ARG A 142 -1.75 -12.24 -8.46
CA ARG A 142 -0.96 -11.11 -8.98
C ARG A 142 -1.76 -10.40 -10.06
N ILE A 143 -1.91 -9.08 -9.93
CA ILE A 143 -2.62 -8.23 -10.90
C ILE A 143 -1.69 -7.44 -11.80
N GLY A 144 -0.44 -7.21 -11.40
CA GLY A 144 0.55 -6.60 -12.29
C GLY A 144 1.85 -6.18 -11.61
N ILE A 145 2.71 -5.56 -12.40
CA ILE A 145 4.03 -5.09 -11.99
C ILE A 145 4.25 -3.68 -12.54
N VAL A 146 4.75 -2.79 -11.70
CA VAL A 146 5.36 -1.52 -12.14
C VAL A 146 6.87 -1.68 -12.00
N ASP A 147 7.53 -1.87 -13.15
CA ASP A 147 8.99 -1.97 -13.25
C ASP A 147 9.58 -0.58 -13.50
N ASP A 148 9.52 0.24 -12.45
CA ASP A 148 10.07 1.60 -12.41
C ASP A 148 10.61 1.86 -11.00
N ALA A 149 11.94 1.94 -10.91
CA ALA A 149 12.62 2.13 -9.62
C ALA A 149 12.29 3.48 -8.96
N GLU A 150 11.99 4.54 -9.75
CA GLU A 150 11.58 5.82 -9.20
C GLU A 150 10.16 5.75 -8.63
N PHE A 151 9.22 5.12 -9.34
CA PHE A 151 7.90 4.82 -8.80
C PHE A 151 8.00 4.06 -7.47
N THR A 152 8.78 2.97 -7.47
CA THR A 152 8.92 2.10 -6.29
C THR A 152 9.52 2.85 -5.08
N ARG A 153 10.39 3.83 -5.33
CA ARG A 153 10.94 4.67 -4.24
C ARG A 153 9.94 5.67 -3.68
N ARG A 154 8.96 6.09 -4.48
CA ARG A 154 7.97 7.10 -4.12
C ARG A 154 6.68 6.49 -3.57
N PHE A 155 6.36 5.29 -4.05
CA PHE A 155 5.21 4.53 -3.60
C PHE A 155 5.42 4.00 -2.19
#